data_b942f005d579a2bb9bfc677d0e91f118
#
_entry.id   b942f005d579a2bb9bfc677d0e91f118
#
_cell.length_a   1.000
_cell.length_b   1.000
_cell.length_c   1.000
_cell.angle_alpha   90.00
_cell.angle_beta   90.00
_cell.angle_gamma   90.00
#
_symmetry.space_group_name_H-M   'P 1'
#
loop_
_entity.id
_entity.type
_entity.pdbx_description
1 polymer ?
#
loop_
_entity_poly.entity_id
_entity_poly.type
_entity_poly.pdbx_seq_one_letter_code
_entity_poly.pdbx_strand_id
1 'polypeptide(L)' 'MTPTGAKVKVARIVAGSRLRSRLAHMGIYEGTIVEVIANVRRGPVIISRDEARYGLGFGMAKKIFVTYLSSPRQKRE' A
#
# COMPACT_ATOMS: atom_id res chain seq x y z
N MET A 1 -2.98 -5.90 9.66
CA MET A 1 -3.35 -4.55 9.24
C MET A 1 -2.13 -3.64 9.31
N THR A 2 -1.92 -2.87 8.25
CA THR A 2 -0.72 -2.03 8.15
C THR A 2 -0.93 -0.72 8.90
N PRO A 3 -0.01 -0.36 9.80
CA PRO A 3 -0.16 0.89 10.54
C PRO A 3 -0.05 2.12 9.64
N THR A 4 -0.78 3.16 10.00
CA THR A 4 -0.71 4.43 9.31
C THR A 4 0.68 5.03 9.50
N GLY A 5 1.23 5.55 8.43
CA GLY A 5 2.55 6.17 8.45
C GLY A 5 3.69 5.22 8.17
N ALA A 6 3.39 3.93 8.02
CA ALA A 6 4.44 2.96 7.76
C ALA A 6 4.86 3.03 6.29
N LYS A 7 6.14 2.83 6.04
CA LYS A 7 6.63 2.63 4.68
C LYS A 7 6.74 1.15 4.41
N VAL A 8 6.19 0.73 3.30
CA VAL A 8 6.15 -0.68 2.96
C VAL A 8 6.55 -0.87 1.50
N LYS A 9 7.06 -2.05 1.23
CA LYS A 9 7.39 -2.45 -0.13
C LYS A 9 6.37 -3.49 -0.56
N VAL A 10 5.80 -3.31 -1.74
CA VAL A 10 4.86 -4.26 -2.29
C VAL A 10 5.63 -5.54 -2.62
N ALA A 11 5.37 -6.58 -1.85
CA ALA A 11 6.08 -7.83 -2.02
C ALA A 11 5.40 -8.72 -3.05
N ARG A 12 4.07 -8.71 -3.08
CA ARG A 12 3.35 -9.62 -3.93
C ARG A 12 1.93 -9.12 -4.16
N ILE A 13 1.46 -9.26 -5.39
CA ILE A 13 0.09 -8.91 -5.74
C ILE A 13 -0.60 -10.19 -6.21
N VAL A 14 -1.57 -10.65 -5.45
CA VAL A 14 -2.30 -11.88 -5.75
C VAL A 14 -3.58 -11.51 -6.46
N ALA A 15 -3.50 -11.29 -7.76
CA ALA A 15 -4.64 -10.81 -8.52
C ALA A 15 -4.46 -11.14 -9.99
N GLY A 16 -5.57 -11.13 -10.70
CA GLY A 16 -5.54 -11.32 -12.13
C GLY A 16 -5.08 -10.08 -12.86
N SER A 17 -5.05 -10.16 -14.19
CA SER A 17 -4.47 -9.10 -15.00
C SER A 17 -5.23 -7.79 -14.90
N ARG A 18 -6.56 -7.85 -14.70
CA ARG A 18 -7.34 -6.63 -14.63
C ARG A 18 -6.93 -5.76 -13.44
N LEU A 19 -6.82 -6.36 -12.26
CA LEU A 19 -6.43 -5.61 -11.09
C LEU A 19 -4.97 -5.18 -11.18
N ARG A 20 -4.11 -6.07 -11.67
CA ARG A 20 -2.71 -5.71 -11.82
C ARG A 20 -2.55 -4.53 -12.76
N SER A 21 -3.36 -4.49 -13.82
CA SER A 21 -3.31 -3.39 -14.76
C SER A 21 -3.76 -2.08 -14.12
N ARG A 22 -4.80 -2.13 -13.29
CA ARG A 22 -5.26 -0.95 -12.58
C ARG A 22 -4.19 -0.41 -11.65
N LEU A 23 -3.52 -1.32 -10.93
CA LEU A 23 -2.45 -0.91 -10.04
C LEU A 23 -1.27 -0.35 -10.81
N ALA A 24 -1.00 -0.91 -11.97
CA ALA A 24 0.08 -0.41 -12.81
C ALA A 24 -0.17 1.03 -13.26
N HIS A 25 -1.44 1.38 -13.52
CA HIS A 25 -1.77 2.75 -13.87
C HIS A 25 -1.49 3.71 -12.73
N MET A 26 -1.47 3.23 -11.51
CA MET A 26 -1.10 4.03 -10.35
C MET A 26 0.41 3.95 -10.08
N GLY A 27 1.13 3.22 -10.91
CA GLY A 27 2.56 3.03 -10.69
C GLY A 27 2.88 2.04 -9.60
N ILE A 28 1.94 1.16 -9.27
CA ILE A 28 2.11 0.20 -8.19
C ILE A 28 2.42 -1.17 -8.76
N TYR A 29 3.62 -1.63 -8.49
CA TYR A 29 4.12 -2.93 -8.96
C TYR A 29 4.75 -3.65 -7.78
N GLU A 30 4.99 -4.92 -7.96
CA GLU A 30 5.79 -5.65 -6.99
C GLU A 30 7.17 -4.99 -6.93
N GLY A 31 7.60 -4.67 -5.73
CA GLY A 31 8.84 -3.94 -5.51
C GLY A 31 8.66 -2.46 -5.26
N THR A 32 7.48 -1.92 -5.53
CA THR A 32 7.21 -0.49 -5.31
C THR A 32 7.14 -0.18 -3.82
N ILE A 33 7.71 0.95 -3.44
CA ILE A 33 7.66 1.40 -2.05
C ILE A 33 6.61 2.49 -1.93
N VAL A 34 5.72 2.31 -0.96
CA VAL A 34 4.66 3.29 -0.72
C VAL A 34 4.56 3.56 0.77
N GLU A 35 3.93 4.68 1.12
CA GLU A 35 3.66 5.02 2.50
C GLU A 35 2.16 4.88 2.74
N VAL A 36 1.78 4.27 3.86
CA VAL A 36 0.38 4.11 4.22
C VAL A 36 -0.07 5.36 4.94
N ILE A 37 -0.94 6.14 4.33
CA ILE A 37 -1.41 7.39 4.89
C ILE A 37 -2.61 7.17 5.80
N ALA A 38 -3.50 6.29 5.41
CA ALA A 38 -4.68 5.98 6.22
C ALA A 38 -5.08 4.54 5.98
N ASN A 39 -5.55 3.89 7.02
CA ASN A 39 -5.92 2.50 6.94
C ASN A 39 -7.16 2.27 7.78
N VAL A 40 -8.31 2.39 7.15
CA VAL A 40 -9.59 2.24 7.82
C VAL A 40 -9.95 0.77 7.82
N ARG A 41 -10.31 0.27 9.00
CA ARG A 41 -10.67 -1.13 9.14
C ARG A 41 -11.82 -1.47 8.20
N ARG A 42 -11.59 -2.45 7.33
CA ARG A 42 -12.55 -2.88 6.32
C ARG A 42 -12.98 -1.77 5.39
N GLY A 43 -12.21 -0.70 5.38
CA GLY A 43 -12.48 0.40 4.48
C GLY A 43 -11.28 0.62 3.59
N PRO A 44 -11.24 1.78 2.96
CA PRO A 44 -10.16 2.06 2.03
C PRO A 44 -8.83 2.24 2.73
N VAL A 45 -7.78 1.90 2.01
CA VAL A 45 -6.41 2.17 2.41
C VAL A 45 -5.91 3.27 1.51
N ILE A 46 -5.44 4.35 2.10
CA ILE A 46 -4.87 5.46 1.33
C ILE A 46 -3.37 5.33 1.37
N ILE A 47 -2.76 5.28 0.20
CA ILE A 47 -1.31 5.18 0.11
C ILE A 47 -0.76 6.38 -0.63
N SER A 48 0.49 6.68 -0.37
CA SER A 48 1.19 7.75 -1.04
C SER A 48 2.40 7.17 -1.74
N ARG A 49 2.58 7.56 -3.00
CA ARG A 49 3.73 7.19 -3.78
C ARG A 49 4.23 8.45 -4.46
N ASP A 50 5.46 8.84 -4.12
CA ASP A 50 5.98 10.12 -4.52
C ASP A 50 5.06 11.21 -3.98
N GLU A 51 4.49 12.03 -4.84
CA GLU A 51 3.58 13.08 -4.37
C GLU A 51 2.13 12.76 -4.67
N ALA A 52 1.86 11.56 -5.15
CA ALA A 52 0.50 11.16 -5.49
C ALA A 52 -0.08 10.30 -4.38
N ARG A 53 -1.39 10.41 -4.19
CA ARG A 53 -2.10 9.61 -3.20
C ARG A 53 -3.18 8.83 -3.91
N TYR A 54 -3.36 7.59 -3.47
CA TYR A 54 -4.32 6.70 -4.08
C TYR A 54 -5.13 6.01 -3.01
N GLY A 55 -6.42 5.88 -3.25
CA GLY A 55 -7.29 5.13 -2.36
C GLY A 55 -7.51 3.74 -2.92
N LEU A 56 -7.27 2.75 -2.09
CA LEU A 56 -7.47 1.35 -2.47
C LEU A 56 -8.62 0.80 -1.65
N GLY A 57 -9.67 0.35 -2.32
CA GLY A 57 -10.77 -0.28 -1.61
C GLY A 57 -10.31 -1.54 -0.90
N PHE A 58 -11.08 -1.97 0.09
CA PHE A 58 -10.73 -3.13 0.88
C PHE A 58 -10.51 -4.37 0.02
N GLY A 59 -11.39 -4.60 -0.96
CA GLY A 59 -11.27 -5.77 -1.82
C GLY A 59 -10.00 -5.78 -2.64
N MET A 60 -9.51 -4.60 -3.00
CA MET A 60 -8.25 -4.48 -3.74
C MET A 60 -7.06 -4.58 -2.79
N ALA A 61 -7.15 -3.88 -1.66
CA ALA A 61 -6.03 -3.83 -0.73
C ALA A 61 -5.66 -5.19 -0.16
N LYS A 62 -6.66 -6.03 0.08
CA LYS A 62 -6.39 -7.33 0.70
C LYS A 62 -5.64 -8.28 -0.23
N LYS A 63 -5.50 -7.93 -1.49
CA LYS A 63 -4.77 -8.76 -2.44
C LYS A 63 -3.32 -8.32 -2.62
N ILE A 64 -2.91 -7.32 -1.88
CA ILE A 64 -1.56 -6.78 -1.95
C ILE A 64 -0.84 -7.10 -0.66
N PHE A 65 0.25 -7.85 -0.77
CA PHE A 65 1.06 -8.21 0.38
C PHE A 65 2.31 -7.37 0.39
N VAL A 66 2.66 -6.88 1.57
CA VAL A 66 3.74 -5.92 1.71
C VAL A 66 4.76 -6.36 2.74
N THR A 67 5.95 -5.79 2.62
CA THR A 67 7.01 -5.97 3.59
C THR A 67 7.26 -4.62 4.25
N TYR A 68 7.29 -4.59 5.56
CA TYR A 68 7.55 -3.36 6.28
C TYR A 68 8.99 -2.92 6.07
N LEU A 69 9.18 -1.64 5.82
CA LEU A 69 10.49 -1.05 5.70
C LEU A 69 10.81 -0.17 6.87
N SER A 70 9.80 0.54 7.42
CA SER A 70 10.02 1.36 8.58
C SER A 70 8.72 1.49 9.34
N SER A 71 8.85 1.67 10.65
CA SER A 71 7.71 1.90 11.50
C SER A 71 7.17 3.30 11.29
N PRO A 72 5.90 3.52 11.60
CA PRO A 72 5.31 4.85 11.44
C PRO A 72 5.93 5.88 12.35
N ARG A 73 6.52 5.46 13.48
CA ARG A 73 7.08 6.37 14.42
C ARG A 73 8.36 5.86 14.90
N GLN A 74 9.36 6.61 14.68
CA GLN A 74 10.65 6.19 15.16
C GLN A 74 10.87 6.74 16.49
N LYS A 75 11.03 6.43 17.38
CA LYS A 75 11.16 7.08 18.49
C LYS A 75 12.32 6.97 19.17
N ARG A 76 12.84 7.33 19.04
CA ARG A 76 13.68 7.12 19.52
C ARG A 76 13.96 7.51 20.45
N GLU A 77 14.07 7.52 20.87
CA GLU A 77 14.17 7.65 21.64
C GLU A 77 14.62 7.84 21.97
#